data_3438ff7854f8768e6cd154481c0131d6
#
_entry.id   3438ff7854f8768e6cd154481c0131d6
#
_cell.length_a   1.000
_cell.length_b   1.000
_cell.length_c   1.000
_cell.angle_alpha   90.00
_cell.angle_beta   90.00
_cell.angle_gamma   90.00
#
_symmetry.space_group_name_H-M   'P 1'
#
loop_
_entity.id
_entity.type
_entity.pdbx_description
1 polymer ?
#
loop_
_entity_poly.entity_id
_entity_poly.type
_entity_poly.pdbx_seq_one_letter_code
_entity_poly.pdbx_strand_id
1 'polypeptide(L)'
;MPLLYTIGLYTAAPAIRVLWRPTVDGLEHLPNTGGAVLAGNHLSVADEYMMGAVVPRHIAFWAKAEYFTGTGVKGWAVKALMNSLGAIEVNREGGRAALTALDAAIPALRAGDLVGVYPEGTRSPDGRLYRGRTGAVRLAMLAEVPIVPVGIMGTPAVQPIGTLVPKVKRGVTIRFGKAMDVSGRTMDSSTLRAITDELMANIQALTGQEYVGRYAPRKAGGEE
;
A
#
# COMPACT_ATOMS: atom_id res chain seq x y z
N MET A 1 -15.62 -2.42 -9.21
CA MET A 1 -14.35 -3.19 -9.32
C MET A 1 -13.92 -3.32 -10.76
N PRO A 2 -12.66 -3.07 -11.13
CA PRO A 2 -12.13 -3.33 -12.47
C PRO A 2 -12.21 -4.83 -12.83
N LEU A 3 -12.54 -5.15 -14.08
CA LEU A 3 -12.83 -6.52 -14.52
C LEU A 3 -11.67 -7.50 -14.28
N LEU A 4 -10.44 -7.13 -14.66
CA LEU A 4 -9.27 -8.00 -14.45
C LEU A 4 -8.91 -8.17 -12.99
N TYR A 5 -9.13 -7.16 -12.17
CA TYR A 5 -8.97 -7.30 -10.73
C TYR A 5 -9.96 -8.32 -10.16
N THR A 6 -11.21 -8.25 -10.60
CA THR A 6 -12.24 -9.23 -10.22
C THR A 6 -11.83 -10.65 -10.64
N ILE A 7 -11.37 -10.83 -11.88
CA ILE A 7 -10.85 -12.13 -12.34
C ILE A 7 -9.68 -12.58 -11.45
N GLY A 8 -8.75 -11.68 -11.12
CA GLY A 8 -7.61 -11.95 -10.24
C GLY A 8 -8.02 -12.41 -8.85
N LEU A 9 -9.08 -11.82 -8.26
CA LEU A 9 -9.61 -12.24 -6.97
C LEU A 9 -10.13 -13.68 -6.97
N TYR A 10 -10.67 -14.14 -8.10
CA TYR A 10 -11.22 -15.51 -8.21
C TYR A 10 -10.23 -16.52 -8.78
N THR A 11 -9.07 -16.10 -9.29
CA THR A 11 -8.05 -16.97 -9.87
C THR A 11 -6.71 -16.88 -9.16
N ALA A 12 -6.03 -15.73 -9.26
CA ALA A 12 -4.70 -15.53 -8.69
C ALA A 12 -4.72 -15.49 -7.15
N ALA A 13 -5.70 -14.82 -6.54
CA ALA A 13 -5.75 -14.72 -5.08
C ALA A 13 -5.94 -16.09 -4.38
N PRO A 14 -6.82 -17.00 -4.82
CA PRO A 14 -6.87 -18.36 -4.29
C PRO A 14 -5.56 -19.12 -4.46
N ALA A 15 -4.91 -19.01 -5.62
CA ALA A 15 -3.62 -19.63 -5.86
C ALA A 15 -2.54 -19.11 -4.89
N ILE A 16 -2.47 -17.78 -4.68
CA ILE A 16 -1.58 -17.17 -3.71
C ILE A 16 -1.87 -17.69 -2.30
N ARG A 17 -3.13 -17.72 -1.88
CA ARG A 17 -3.54 -18.23 -0.56
C ARG A 17 -3.15 -19.70 -0.35
N VAL A 18 -3.26 -20.54 -1.37
CA VAL A 18 -2.90 -21.97 -1.28
C VAL A 18 -1.38 -22.15 -1.26
N LEU A 19 -0.63 -21.44 -2.12
CA LEU A 19 0.82 -21.60 -2.26
C LEU A 19 1.58 -21.06 -1.06
N TRP A 20 1.27 -19.84 -0.62
CA TRP A 20 2.00 -19.17 0.46
C TRP A 20 1.35 -19.30 1.83
N ARG A 21 0.04 -19.58 1.88
CA ARG A 21 -0.77 -19.72 3.11
C ARG A 21 -0.51 -18.59 4.11
N PRO A 22 -0.73 -17.33 3.72
CA PRO A 22 -0.53 -16.22 4.64
C PRO A 22 -1.46 -16.34 5.84
N THR A 23 -0.94 -16.07 7.04
CA THR A 23 -1.76 -15.87 8.23
C THR A 23 -2.37 -14.48 8.18
N VAL A 24 -3.66 -14.36 8.44
CA VAL A 24 -4.38 -13.09 8.33
C VAL A 24 -5.21 -12.88 9.59
N ASP A 25 -5.00 -11.73 10.23
CA ASP A 25 -5.71 -11.33 11.44
C ASP A 25 -6.35 -9.94 11.24
N GLY A 26 -7.52 -9.69 11.84
CA GLY A 26 -8.15 -8.37 11.90
C GLY A 26 -8.86 -7.93 10.62
N LEU A 27 -9.22 -8.86 9.70
CA LEU A 27 -10.00 -8.51 8.50
C LEU A 27 -11.33 -7.81 8.83
N GLU A 28 -11.90 -8.08 9.99
CA GLU A 28 -13.10 -7.45 10.53
C GLU A 28 -12.94 -5.95 10.81
N HIS A 29 -11.72 -5.45 10.87
CA HIS A 29 -11.42 -4.02 11.02
C HIS A 29 -11.52 -3.24 9.70
N LEU A 30 -11.59 -3.95 8.57
CA LEU A 30 -11.81 -3.31 7.27
C LEU A 30 -13.27 -2.85 7.16
N PRO A 31 -13.53 -1.63 6.68
CA PRO A 31 -14.90 -1.21 6.44
C PRO A 31 -15.53 -2.09 5.35
N ASN A 32 -16.75 -2.57 5.60
CA ASN A 32 -17.48 -3.39 4.64
C ASN A 32 -17.85 -2.63 3.35
N THR A 33 -18.06 -1.32 3.48
CA THR A 33 -18.41 -0.39 2.39
C THR A 33 -17.64 0.92 2.56
N GLY A 34 -17.64 1.76 1.53
CA GLY A 34 -16.89 3.03 1.54
C GLY A 34 -15.39 2.84 1.34
N GLY A 35 -14.69 3.94 1.11
CA GLY A 35 -13.24 3.93 0.94
C GLY A 35 -12.48 3.82 2.26
N ALA A 36 -11.23 3.38 2.19
CA ALA A 36 -10.29 3.47 3.29
C ALA A 36 -8.85 3.49 2.77
N VAL A 37 -7.96 4.15 3.49
CA VAL A 37 -6.52 4.06 3.27
C VAL A 37 -5.97 2.90 4.07
N LEU A 38 -5.40 1.89 3.40
CA LEU A 38 -4.66 0.80 4.04
C LEU A 38 -3.20 1.24 4.16
N ALA A 39 -2.77 1.59 5.36
CA ALA A 39 -1.44 2.12 5.58
C ALA A 39 -0.54 1.07 6.26
N GLY A 40 0.45 0.55 5.55
CA GLY A 40 1.30 -0.54 6.01
C GLY A 40 2.80 -0.21 6.04
N ASN A 41 3.58 -1.02 6.78
CA ASN A 41 5.02 -1.09 6.59
C ASN A 41 5.36 -1.68 5.22
N HIS A 42 6.55 -1.39 4.69
CA HIS A 42 6.94 -1.83 3.35
C HIS A 42 8.27 -2.56 3.36
N LEU A 43 8.24 -3.86 3.09
CA LEU A 43 9.40 -4.74 3.14
C LEU A 43 9.77 -5.32 1.77
N SER A 44 8.78 -5.52 0.90
CA SER A 44 8.94 -6.24 -0.36
C SER A 44 7.87 -5.82 -1.37
N VAL A 45 8.11 -6.05 -2.65
CA VAL A 45 7.05 -6.01 -3.68
C VAL A 45 5.93 -7.00 -3.36
N ALA A 46 6.26 -8.10 -2.67
CA ALA A 46 5.28 -9.09 -2.24
C ALA A 46 4.19 -8.53 -1.30
N ASP A 47 4.42 -7.41 -0.63
CA ASP A 47 3.45 -6.78 0.26
C ASP A 47 2.15 -6.44 -0.49
N GLU A 48 2.27 -5.93 -1.72
CA GLU A 48 1.14 -5.50 -2.53
C GLU A 48 0.26 -6.67 -2.96
N TYR A 49 0.84 -7.69 -3.61
CA TYR A 49 0.03 -8.81 -4.10
C TYR A 49 -0.43 -9.75 -2.99
N MET A 50 0.30 -9.87 -1.88
CA MET A 50 -0.13 -10.62 -0.71
C MET A 50 -1.33 -9.94 -0.04
N MET A 51 -1.27 -8.62 0.16
CA MET A 51 -2.39 -7.85 0.70
C MET A 51 -3.59 -7.90 -0.25
N GLY A 52 -3.38 -7.72 -1.57
CA GLY A 52 -4.43 -7.86 -2.58
C GLY A 52 -5.06 -9.25 -2.64
N ALA A 53 -4.30 -10.31 -2.32
CA ALA A 53 -4.83 -11.66 -2.31
C ALA A 53 -5.72 -11.97 -1.11
N VAL A 54 -5.53 -11.31 0.02
CA VAL A 54 -6.27 -11.62 1.27
C VAL A 54 -7.47 -10.71 1.51
N VAL A 55 -7.43 -9.49 1.00
CA VAL A 55 -8.52 -8.52 1.13
C VAL A 55 -9.63 -8.81 0.12
N PRO A 56 -10.89 -8.98 0.55
CA PRO A 56 -12.00 -9.35 -0.34
C PRO A 56 -12.59 -8.16 -1.12
N ARG A 57 -11.89 -7.03 -1.15
CA ARG A 57 -12.30 -5.78 -1.80
C ARG A 57 -11.21 -5.28 -2.72
N HIS A 58 -11.56 -4.43 -3.68
CA HIS A 58 -10.59 -3.79 -4.56
C HIS A 58 -9.64 -2.88 -3.76
N ILE A 59 -8.34 -3.09 -3.96
CA ILE A 59 -7.29 -2.21 -3.47
C ILE A 59 -6.61 -1.59 -4.69
N ALA A 60 -6.69 -0.29 -4.83
CA ALA A 60 -5.92 0.43 -5.83
C ALA A 60 -4.49 0.66 -5.31
N PHE A 61 -3.51 0.21 -6.09
CA PHE A 61 -2.09 0.40 -5.81
C PHE A 61 -1.48 1.41 -6.79
N TRP A 62 -0.37 1.98 -6.37
CA TRP A 62 0.37 2.95 -7.15
C TRP A 62 1.23 2.25 -8.20
N ALA A 63 1.12 2.69 -9.45
CA ALA A 63 1.94 2.19 -10.55
C ALA A 63 2.75 3.32 -11.18
N LYS A 64 3.97 3.05 -11.59
CA LYS A 64 4.85 4.05 -12.22
C LYS A 64 4.20 4.62 -13.48
N ALA A 65 4.34 5.94 -13.70
CA ALA A 65 3.81 6.64 -14.88
C ALA A 65 4.29 6.01 -16.20
N GLU A 66 5.50 5.44 -16.21
CA GLU A 66 6.07 4.76 -17.38
C GLU A 66 5.23 3.57 -17.85
N TYR A 67 4.46 2.93 -16.96
CA TYR A 67 3.53 1.87 -17.34
C TYR A 67 2.31 2.38 -18.11
N PHE A 68 2.01 3.67 -18.01
CA PHE A 68 0.87 4.32 -18.69
C PHE A 68 1.29 5.07 -19.95
N THR A 69 2.57 5.39 -20.12
CA THR A 69 3.12 6.20 -21.22
C THR A 69 3.87 5.39 -22.27
N GLY A 70 4.04 4.08 -22.07
CA GLY A 70 4.73 3.19 -23.01
C GLY A 70 4.09 3.20 -24.39
N THR A 71 4.91 3.18 -25.45
CA THR A 71 4.49 3.22 -26.87
C THR A 71 4.49 1.82 -27.50
N GLY A 72 3.84 1.70 -28.67
CA GLY A 72 3.71 0.45 -29.41
C GLY A 72 2.79 -0.58 -28.73
N VAL A 73 2.68 -1.78 -29.32
CA VAL A 73 1.77 -2.84 -28.86
C VAL A 73 2.07 -3.27 -27.41
N LYS A 74 3.35 -3.36 -27.04
CA LYS A 74 3.77 -3.73 -25.68
C LYS A 74 3.35 -2.66 -24.66
N GLY A 75 3.59 -1.38 -24.97
CA GLY A 75 3.22 -0.26 -24.09
C GLY A 75 1.70 -0.17 -23.94
N TRP A 76 0.95 -0.34 -25.03
CA TRP A 76 -0.51 -0.40 -24.99
C TRP A 76 -1.02 -1.54 -24.10
N ALA A 77 -0.45 -2.74 -24.23
CA ALA A 77 -0.85 -3.90 -23.42
C ALA A 77 -0.59 -3.69 -21.93
N VAL A 78 0.57 -3.10 -21.56
CA VAL A 78 0.90 -2.77 -20.17
C VAL A 78 -0.05 -1.72 -19.61
N LYS A 79 -0.33 -0.64 -20.37
CA LYS A 79 -1.29 0.39 -19.98
C LYS A 79 -2.69 -0.20 -19.78
N ALA A 80 -3.15 -1.02 -20.72
CA ALA A 80 -4.45 -1.69 -20.61
C ALA A 80 -4.52 -2.59 -19.36
N LEU A 81 -3.44 -3.30 -19.04
CA LEU A 81 -3.33 -4.11 -17.83
C LEU A 81 -3.42 -3.24 -16.57
N MET A 82 -2.63 -2.17 -16.46
CA MET A 82 -2.63 -1.29 -15.28
C MET A 82 -4.01 -0.64 -15.06
N ASN A 83 -4.63 -0.14 -16.13
CA ASN A 83 -6.00 0.41 -16.05
C ASN A 83 -7.02 -0.66 -15.63
N SER A 84 -6.89 -1.87 -16.14
CA SER A 84 -7.79 -2.98 -15.80
C SER A 84 -7.60 -3.52 -14.39
N LEU A 85 -6.47 -3.24 -13.76
CA LEU A 85 -6.22 -3.51 -12.34
C LEU A 85 -6.66 -2.36 -11.43
N GLY A 86 -7.07 -1.22 -12.00
CA GLY A 86 -7.40 -0.02 -11.24
C GLY A 86 -6.17 0.62 -10.58
N ALA A 87 -4.99 0.43 -11.18
CA ALA A 87 -3.76 1.03 -10.65
C ALA A 87 -3.78 2.55 -10.83
N ILE A 88 -3.28 3.26 -9.84
CA ILE A 88 -3.20 4.72 -9.82
C ILE A 88 -1.84 5.15 -10.40
N GLU A 89 -1.87 5.92 -11.47
CA GLU A 89 -0.65 6.46 -12.09
C GLU A 89 0.07 7.44 -11.16
N VAL A 90 1.37 7.24 -10.98
CA VAL A 90 2.22 8.10 -10.14
C VAL A 90 3.48 8.48 -10.86
N ASN A 91 3.71 9.79 -10.98
CA ASN A 91 5.04 10.32 -11.27
C ASN A 91 5.81 10.45 -9.94
N ARG A 92 6.92 9.71 -9.79
CA ARG A 92 7.73 9.66 -8.56
C ARG A 92 8.87 10.69 -8.53
N GLU A 93 8.91 11.65 -9.45
CA GLU A 93 9.96 12.66 -9.55
C GLU A 93 9.97 13.70 -8.40
N GLY A 94 9.76 13.26 -7.18
CA GLY A 94 10.06 14.01 -5.94
C GLY A 94 9.14 15.19 -5.58
N GLY A 95 9.18 15.60 -4.33
CA GLY A 95 8.60 16.85 -3.82
C GLY A 95 7.09 17.04 -4.07
N ARG A 96 6.70 18.04 -4.85
CA ARG A 96 5.31 18.32 -5.22
C ARG A 96 4.65 17.19 -6.01
N ALA A 97 5.39 16.47 -6.84
CA ALA A 97 4.87 15.36 -7.63
C ALA A 97 4.32 14.24 -6.73
N ALA A 98 4.94 13.97 -5.58
CA ALA A 98 4.44 12.99 -4.63
C ALA A 98 3.10 13.39 -4.00
N LEU A 99 2.84 14.69 -3.81
CA LEU A 99 1.56 15.19 -3.30
C LEU A 99 0.47 15.10 -4.38
N THR A 100 0.77 15.51 -5.60
CA THR A 100 -0.15 15.39 -6.74
C THR A 100 -0.51 13.93 -7.02
N ALA A 101 0.47 13.05 -6.86
CA ALA A 101 0.25 11.62 -6.94
C ALA A 101 -0.79 11.13 -5.92
N LEU A 102 -0.64 11.52 -4.65
CA LEU A 102 -1.61 11.17 -3.61
C LEU A 102 -3.00 11.68 -3.94
N ASP A 103 -3.12 12.88 -4.48
CA ASP A 103 -4.41 13.46 -4.85
C ASP A 103 -5.11 12.65 -5.95
N ALA A 104 -4.37 11.96 -6.82
CA ALA A 104 -4.93 11.06 -7.85
C ALA A 104 -5.69 9.86 -7.28
N ALA A 105 -5.47 9.51 -6.00
CA ALA A 105 -6.21 8.43 -5.33
C ALA A 105 -7.56 8.88 -4.74
N ILE A 106 -7.80 10.18 -4.59
CA ILE A 106 -9.03 10.69 -3.97
C ILE A 106 -10.30 10.19 -4.68
N PRO A 107 -10.38 10.20 -6.03
CA PRO A 107 -11.56 9.69 -6.72
C PRO A 107 -11.84 8.21 -6.43
N ALA A 108 -10.82 7.36 -6.35
CA ALA A 108 -10.97 5.94 -6.03
C ALA A 108 -11.51 5.74 -4.61
N LEU A 109 -10.95 6.45 -3.63
CA LEU A 109 -11.42 6.42 -2.24
C LEU A 109 -12.87 6.88 -2.11
N ARG A 110 -13.25 7.96 -2.79
CA ARG A 110 -14.62 8.47 -2.78
C ARG A 110 -15.60 7.56 -3.51
N ALA A 111 -15.13 6.79 -4.50
CA ALA A 111 -15.92 5.75 -5.17
C ALA A 111 -16.09 4.49 -4.30
N GLY A 112 -15.44 4.43 -3.14
CA GLY A 112 -15.55 3.32 -2.21
C GLY A 112 -14.45 2.27 -2.35
N ASP A 113 -13.39 2.51 -3.12
CA ASP A 113 -12.26 1.61 -3.20
C ASP A 113 -11.32 1.76 -1.99
N LEU A 114 -10.55 0.71 -1.71
CA LEU A 114 -9.43 0.79 -0.78
C LEU A 114 -8.18 1.27 -1.53
N VAL A 115 -7.31 2.01 -0.84
CA VAL A 115 -6.02 2.46 -1.42
C VAL A 115 -4.89 2.04 -0.51
N GLY A 116 -3.95 1.25 -1.04
CA GLY A 116 -2.74 0.85 -0.33
C GLY A 116 -1.70 1.98 -0.31
N VAL A 117 -1.19 2.34 0.86
CA VAL A 117 -0.14 3.36 1.02
C VAL A 117 0.91 2.86 1.99
N TYR A 118 2.16 3.13 1.69
CA TYR A 118 3.28 2.83 2.57
C TYR A 118 3.86 4.15 3.12
N PRO A 119 3.57 4.51 4.38
CA PRO A 119 3.97 5.82 4.94
C PRO A 119 5.48 6.06 4.96
N GLU A 120 6.29 5.02 5.00
CA GLU A 120 7.76 5.12 4.92
C GLU A 120 8.21 5.73 3.57
N GLY A 121 7.42 5.57 2.50
CA GLY A 121 7.68 6.08 1.16
C GLY A 121 8.72 5.30 0.37
N THR A 122 9.25 4.22 0.92
CA THR A 122 10.17 3.28 0.28
C THR A 122 10.18 1.96 1.06
N ARG A 123 10.68 0.90 0.46
CA ARG A 123 10.90 -0.37 1.16
C ARG A 123 11.99 -0.23 2.22
N SER A 124 11.77 -0.81 3.39
CA SER A 124 12.77 -0.84 4.45
C SER A 124 14.03 -1.59 3.98
N PRO A 125 15.22 -0.98 4.10
CA PRO A 125 16.46 -1.61 3.63
C PRO A 125 16.96 -2.73 4.55
N ASP A 126 16.52 -2.77 5.80
CA ASP A 126 17.05 -3.63 6.87
C ASP A 126 15.97 -4.32 7.72
N GLY A 127 14.71 -4.17 7.32
CA GLY A 127 13.57 -4.78 8.01
C GLY A 127 13.06 -4.00 9.23
N ARG A 128 13.66 -2.87 9.60
CA ARG A 128 13.16 -1.99 10.66
C ARG A 128 12.04 -1.08 10.15
N LEU A 129 11.23 -0.54 11.05
CA LEU A 129 10.17 0.40 10.73
C LEU A 129 10.71 1.84 10.80
N TYR A 130 10.68 2.56 9.70
CA TYR A 130 11.15 3.92 9.60
C TYR A 130 10.04 4.94 9.80
N ARG A 131 10.42 6.20 10.11
CA ARG A 131 9.48 7.29 10.33
C ARG A 131 8.57 7.50 9.13
N GLY A 132 7.27 7.51 9.35
CA GLY A 132 6.26 7.74 8.32
C GLY A 132 6.21 9.20 7.83
N ARG A 133 5.94 9.38 6.55
CA ARG A 133 5.58 10.66 5.93
C ARG A 133 4.09 10.91 6.11
N THR A 134 3.68 12.16 6.17
CA THR A 134 2.29 12.57 6.46
C THR A 134 1.31 12.36 5.28
N GLY A 135 1.80 11.85 4.14
CA GLY A 135 1.01 11.72 2.93
C GLY A 135 -0.21 10.81 3.07
N ALA A 136 -0.09 9.68 3.75
CA ALA A 136 -1.21 8.76 3.95
C ALA A 136 -2.34 9.39 4.77
N VAL A 137 -1.98 10.12 5.83
CA VAL A 137 -2.95 10.84 6.69
C VAL A 137 -3.59 11.99 5.92
N ARG A 138 -2.79 12.79 5.19
CA ARG A 138 -3.31 13.86 4.35
C ARG A 138 -4.30 13.32 3.31
N LEU A 139 -3.98 12.21 2.65
CA LEU A 139 -4.87 11.57 1.67
C LEU A 139 -6.21 11.16 2.31
N ALA A 140 -6.16 10.50 3.46
CA ALA A 140 -7.35 10.04 4.16
C ALA A 140 -8.25 11.21 4.58
N MET A 141 -7.65 12.30 5.11
CA MET A 141 -8.37 13.52 5.48
C MET A 141 -9.02 14.22 4.27
N LEU A 142 -8.31 14.32 3.13
CA LEU A 142 -8.84 14.92 1.90
C LEU A 142 -9.96 14.09 1.27
N ALA A 143 -9.89 12.78 1.39
CA ALA A 143 -10.91 11.88 0.89
C ALA A 143 -12.06 11.64 1.89
N GLU A 144 -11.91 12.10 3.13
CA GLU A 144 -12.86 11.90 4.25
C GLU A 144 -13.12 10.42 4.53
N VAL A 145 -12.04 9.61 4.57
CA VAL A 145 -12.09 8.17 4.80
C VAL A 145 -11.20 7.76 5.97
N PRO A 146 -11.49 6.65 6.65
CA PRO A 146 -10.64 6.14 7.73
C PRO A 146 -9.30 5.61 7.20
N ILE A 147 -8.33 5.49 8.12
CA ILE A 147 -7.06 4.81 7.89
C ILE A 147 -7.07 3.48 8.64
N VAL A 148 -6.76 2.39 7.97
CA VAL A 148 -6.55 1.09 8.59
C VAL A 148 -5.05 0.80 8.64
N PRO A 149 -4.43 0.73 9.83
CA PRO A 149 -3.05 0.32 9.98
C PRO A 149 -2.88 -1.15 9.56
N VAL A 150 -1.83 -1.46 8.80
CA VAL A 150 -1.55 -2.82 8.34
C VAL A 150 -0.12 -3.22 8.71
N GLY A 151 0.02 -4.34 9.38
CA GLY A 151 1.31 -4.95 9.67
C GLY A 151 1.58 -6.11 8.71
N ILE A 152 2.68 -6.05 7.95
CA ILE A 152 3.07 -7.07 6.97
C ILE A 152 4.43 -7.64 7.38
N MET A 153 4.51 -8.97 7.51
CA MET A 153 5.72 -9.66 7.95
C MET A 153 6.00 -10.85 7.05
N GLY A 154 7.29 -11.24 6.93
CA GLY A 154 7.73 -12.44 6.23
C GLY A 154 7.87 -12.32 4.71
N THR A 155 7.41 -11.25 4.09
CA THR A 155 7.45 -11.02 2.64
C THR A 155 8.87 -10.93 2.05
N PRO A 156 9.92 -10.45 2.76
CA PRO A 156 11.29 -10.51 2.25
C PRO A 156 11.80 -11.93 1.97
N ALA A 157 11.29 -12.93 2.70
CA ALA A 157 11.66 -14.31 2.45
C ALA A 157 10.98 -14.88 1.18
N VAL A 158 9.83 -14.32 0.81
CA VAL A 158 9.11 -14.64 -0.43
C VAL A 158 9.77 -13.95 -1.61
N GLN A 159 9.97 -12.64 -1.53
CA GLN A 159 10.57 -11.87 -2.61
C GLN A 159 11.52 -10.80 -2.07
N PRO A 160 12.82 -11.14 -1.90
CA PRO A 160 13.83 -10.18 -1.48
C PRO A 160 13.92 -8.99 -2.44
N ILE A 161 14.32 -7.83 -1.94
CA ILE A 161 14.55 -6.63 -2.77
C ILE A 161 15.54 -6.97 -3.90
N GLY A 162 15.21 -6.57 -5.13
CA GLY A 162 16.03 -6.85 -6.32
C GLY A 162 15.75 -8.20 -6.99
N THR A 163 14.84 -9.02 -6.48
CA THR A 163 14.44 -10.28 -7.14
C THR A 163 13.12 -10.10 -7.90
N LEU A 164 13.05 -10.69 -9.12
CA LEU A 164 11.84 -10.62 -9.96
C LEU A 164 10.89 -11.79 -9.69
N VAL A 165 11.42 -12.96 -9.32
CA VAL A 165 10.63 -14.19 -9.17
C VAL A 165 10.42 -14.47 -7.69
N PRO A 166 9.16 -14.58 -7.23
CA PRO A 166 8.88 -14.93 -5.85
C PRO A 166 9.19 -16.41 -5.57
N LYS A 167 9.69 -16.67 -4.37
CA LYS A 167 9.91 -18.04 -3.87
C LYS A 167 8.65 -18.50 -3.13
N VAL A 168 8.25 -19.74 -3.31
CA VAL A 168 7.16 -20.33 -2.52
C VAL A 168 7.71 -20.63 -1.12
N LYS A 169 7.50 -19.68 -0.21
CA LYS A 169 7.84 -19.81 1.22
C LYS A 169 6.64 -19.44 2.07
N ARG A 170 6.44 -20.18 3.16
CA ARG A 170 5.44 -19.87 4.18
C ARG A 170 5.99 -18.88 5.21
N GLY A 171 5.12 -18.35 6.05
CA GLY A 171 5.49 -17.42 7.13
C GLY A 171 5.17 -15.96 6.83
N VAL A 172 4.39 -15.69 5.79
CA VAL A 172 3.80 -14.35 5.58
C VAL A 172 2.66 -14.18 6.59
N THR A 173 2.66 -13.08 7.30
CA THR A 173 1.57 -12.67 8.19
C THR A 173 1.13 -11.26 7.85
N ILE A 174 -0.18 -11.05 7.76
CA ILE A 174 -0.80 -9.74 7.50
C ILE A 174 -1.80 -9.48 8.61
N ARG A 175 -1.64 -8.37 9.33
CA ARG A 175 -2.52 -7.96 10.42
C ARG A 175 -3.14 -6.61 10.13
N PHE A 176 -4.46 -6.53 10.22
CA PHE A 176 -5.20 -5.28 10.08
C PHE A 176 -5.55 -4.75 11.47
N GLY A 177 -5.09 -3.55 11.78
CA GLY A 177 -5.42 -2.85 13.02
C GLY A 177 -6.78 -2.17 12.94
N LYS A 178 -7.28 -1.69 14.09
CA LYS A 178 -8.54 -0.93 14.14
C LYS A 178 -8.45 0.31 13.26
N ALA A 179 -9.54 0.59 12.54
CA ALA A 179 -9.63 1.78 11.72
C ALA A 179 -9.50 3.05 12.57
N MET A 180 -8.64 3.96 12.14
CA MET A 180 -8.43 5.27 12.74
C MET A 180 -9.34 6.28 12.04
N ASP A 181 -10.23 6.91 12.80
CA ASP A 181 -11.05 8.00 12.28
C ASP A 181 -10.25 9.31 12.28
N VAL A 182 -10.20 9.94 11.11
CA VAL A 182 -9.52 11.23 10.89
C VAL A 182 -10.51 12.36 10.61
N SER A 183 -11.81 12.10 10.69
CA SER A 183 -12.87 13.08 10.44
C SER A 183 -12.86 14.22 11.47
N GLY A 184 -13.27 15.42 11.05
CA GLY A 184 -13.36 16.59 11.92
C GLY A 184 -12.03 17.12 12.46
N ARG A 185 -10.89 16.57 12.03
CA ARG A 185 -9.56 17.06 12.41
C ARG A 185 -9.11 18.21 11.54
N THR A 186 -8.39 19.18 12.11
CA THR A 186 -7.80 20.29 11.37
C THR A 186 -6.62 19.79 10.54
N MET A 187 -6.55 20.18 9.26
CA MET A 187 -5.46 19.78 8.37
C MET A 187 -4.26 20.74 8.48
N ASP A 188 -3.65 20.80 9.64
CA ASP A 188 -2.40 21.52 9.89
C ASP A 188 -1.21 20.55 10.06
N SER A 189 0.00 21.07 9.98
CA SER A 189 1.23 20.25 10.01
C SER A 189 1.39 19.48 11.33
N SER A 190 0.95 20.03 12.46
CA SER A 190 1.05 19.40 13.78
C SER A 190 0.07 18.23 13.89
N THR A 191 -1.16 18.42 13.46
CA THR A 191 -2.20 17.38 13.45
C THR A 191 -1.84 16.25 12.51
N LEU A 192 -1.40 16.57 11.28
CA LEU A 192 -0.92 15.57 10.33
C LEU A 192 0.24 14.76 10.91
N ARG A 193 1.17 15.41 11.61
CA ARG A 193 2.31 14.72 12.23
C ARG A 193 1.85 13.83 13.38
N ALA A 194 1.00 14.33 14.28
CA ALA A 194 0.51 13.57 15.43
C ALA A 194 -0.25 12.29 14.99
N ILE A 195 -1.17 12.41 14.03
CA ILE A 195 -1.91 11.25 13.51
C ILE A 195 -0.97 10.28 12.79
N THR A 196 0.05 10.78 12.08
CA THR A 196 1.04 9.90 11.43
C THR A 196 1.89 9.15 12.47
N ASP A 197 2.28 9.80 13.56
CA ASP A 197 3.06 9.14 14.61
C ASP A 197 2.20 8.07 15.34
N GLU A 198 0.92 8.34 15.56
CA GLU A 198 -0.05 7.35 16.06
C GLU A 198 -0.21 6.17 15.08
N LEU A 199 -0.35 6.44 13.78
CA LEU A 199 -0.41 5.41 12.75
C LEU A 199 0.84 4.52 12.76
N MET A 200 2.03 5.12 12.85
CA MET A 200 3.28 4.36 12.89
C MET A 200 3.41 3.53 14.17
N ALA A 201 2.94 4.02 15.32
CA ALA A 201 2.89 3.24 16.55
C ALA A 201 1.94 2.04 16.43
N ASN A 202 0.77 2.21 15.78
CA ASN A 202 -0.15 1.12 15.50
C ASN A 202 0.47 0.07 14.57
N ILE A 203 1.16 0.49 13.50
CA ILE A 203 1.89 -0.43 12.61
C ILE A 203 3.00 -1.17 13.38
N GLN A 204 3.75 -0.47 14.24
CA GLN A 204 4.77 -1.09 15.10
C GLN A 204 4.17 -2.14 16.02
N ALA A 205 3.04 -1.86 16.65
CA ALA A 205 2.36 -2.82 17.52
C ALA A 205 1.91 -4.09 16.76
N LEU A 206 1.48 -3.96 15.50
CA LEU A 206 1.09 -5.08 14.65
C LEU A 206 2.27 -5.93 14.19
N THR A 207 3.43 -5.31 13.94
CA THR A 207 4.60 -5.97 13.34
C THR A 207 5.64 -6.42 14.35
N GLY A 208 5.75 -5.71 15.47
CA GLY A 208 6.85 -5.87 16.43
C GLY A 208 8.21 -5.36 15.92
N GLN A 209 8.25 -4.61 14.81
CA GLN A 209 9.49 -4.07 14.27
C GLN A 209 10.13 -3.04 15.20
N GLU A 210 11.47 -3.00 15.21
CA GLU A 210 12.20 -1.89 15.82
C GLU A 210 11.88 -0.58 15.08
N TYR A 211 11.39 0.43 15.79
CA TYR A 211 11.10 1.74 15.21
C TYR A 211 12.34 2.61 15.16
N VAL A 212 12.66 3.11 13.96
CA VAL A 212 13.74 4.05 13.72
C VAL A 212 13.16 5.44 13.55
N GLY A 213 13.33 6.33 14.52
CA GLY A 213 12.73 7.68 14.57
C GLY A 213 13.19 8.65 13.47
N ARG A 214 13.81 8.15 12.38
CA ARG A 214 14.25 8.90 11.20
C ARG A 214 13.65 8.34 9.93
N TYR A 215 13.62 9.15 8.89
CA TYR A 215 13.17 8.70 7.56
C TYR A 215 14.15 7.68 6.96
N ALA A 216 13.60 6.71 6.22
CA ALA A 216 14.40 5.77 5.47
C ALA A 216 15.32 6.50 4.48
N PRO A 217 16.58 6.05 4.32
CA PRO A 217 17.49 6.63 3.35
C PRO A 217 16.90 6.46 1.93
N ARG A 218 16.90 7.53 1.14
CA ARG A 218 16.59 7.42 -0.29
C ARG A 218 17.77 6.75 -0.98
N LYS A 219 17.51 5.74 -1.82
CA LYS A 219 18.55 5.28 -2.75
C LYS A 219 18.95 6.45 -3.64
N ALA A 220 20.23 6.77 -3.68
CA ALA A 220 20.79 7.69 -4.66
C ALA A 220 20.72 7.01 -6.04
N GLY A 221 19.94 7.57 -6.99
CA GLY A 221 19.83 7.07 -8.36
C GLY A 221 18.76 5.99 -8.54
N GLY A 222 17.76 6.30 -9.36
CA GLY A 222 16.58 5.50 -9.67
C GLY A 222 16.88 4.16 -10.34
N GLU A 223 17.07 3.14 -9.54
CA GLU A 223 16.90 1.74 -9.93
C GLU A 223 16.03 1.07 -8.87
N GLU A 224 14.74 0.91 -9.19
CA GLU A 224 13.82 -0.02 -8.56
C GLU A 224 13.26 -0.99 -9.62
#